data_6843c8defded0c9dca1f3832835d2d78
#
_entry.id   6843c8defded0c9dca1f3832835d2d78
#
_cell.length_a   1.000
_cell.length_b   1.000
_cell.length_c   1.000
_cell.angle_alpha   90.00
_cell.angle_beta   90.00
_cell.angle_gamma   90.00
#
_symmetry.space_group_name_H-M   'P 1'
#
loop_
_entity.id
_entity.type
_entity.pdbx_description
1 polymer ?
#
loop_
_entity_poly.entity_id
_entity_poly.type
_entity_poly.pdbx_seq_one_letter_code
_entity_poly.pdbx_strand_id
1 'polypeptide(L)'
;MLHTLIIGAGPFGLTLSAHLKKQEVSHVVVGKPMEFWEKNMPEGMFLRSGCDWHLDVAGEHTMEAFLQERGLTVAEVEPIALDFYLEYVRWFMQQTALPIHQAYVTDLQQKEDYFLVKLNDGSVLEAQHVVV
;
A
#
# COMPACT_ATOMS: atom_id res chain seq x y z
N MET A 1 -0.26 -8.93 20.27
CA MET A 1 0.91 -8.80 19.37
C MET A 1 0.47 -9.06 17.93
N LEU A 2 0.91 -8.24 17.01
CA LEU A 2 0.64 -8.41 15.58
C LEU A 2 1.46 -9.59 15.02
N HIS A 3 0.91 -10.29 14.05
CA HIS A 3 1.68 -11.28 13.30
C HIS A 3 2.72 -10.57 12.44
N THR A 4 2.33 -9.54 11.69
CA THR A 4 3.22 -8.83 10.75
C THR A 4 3.05 -7.32 10.87
N LEU A 5 4.16 -6.61 10.82
CA LEU A 5 4.19 -5.17 10.68
C LEU A 5 4.93 -4.83 9.39
N ILE A 6 4.30 -4.04 8.53
CA ILE A 6 4.86 -3.63 7.24
C ILE A 6 5.32 -2.18 7.37
N ILE A 7 6.60 -1.95 7.11
CA ILE A 7 7.17 -0.60 7.11
C ILE A 7 7.18 -0.09 5.67
N GLY A 8 6.35 0.89 5.39
CA GLY A 8 6.23 1.49 4.07
C GLY A 8 4.87 1.25 3.43
N ALA A 9 4.20 2.33 3.08
CA ALA A 9 2.86 2.31 2.49
C ALA A 9 2.89 2.66 0.98
N GLY A 10 3.91 2.21 0.28
CA GLY A 10 3.98 2.28 -1.17
C GLY A 10 3.23 1.11 -1.83
N PRO A 11 3.35 0.95 -3.15
CA PRO A 11 2.59 -0.08 -3.88
C PRO A 11 2.80 -1.49 -3.34
N PHE A 12 4.03 -1.87 -3.02
CA PHE A 12 4.33 -3.21 -2.51
C PHE A 12 3.76 -3.44 -1.12
N GLY A 13 3.88 -2.44 -0.23
CA GLY A 13 3.32 -2.53 1.12
C GLY A 13 1.80 -2.63 1.11
N LEU A 14 1.14 -1.85 0.27
CA LEU A 14 -0.32 -1.89 0.12
C LEU A 14 -0.79 -3.22 -0.48
N THR A 15 -0.09 -3.73 -1.49
CA THR A 15 -0.39 -5.04 -2.09
C THR A 15 -0.26 -6.16 -1.07
N LEU A 16 0.83 -6.17 -0.30
CA LEU A 16 1.04 -7.17 0.75
C LEU A 16 -0.05 -7.07 1.81
N SER A 17 -0.40 -5.86 2.25
CA SER A 17 -1.45 -5.65 3.24
C SER A 17 -2.79 -6.22 2.79
N ALA A 18 -3.18 -5.96 1.55
CA ALA A 18 -4.44 -6.49 1.00
C ALA A 18 -4.43 -8.02 0.99
N HIS A 19 -3.30 -8.62 0.63
CA HIS A 19 -3.15 -10.07 0.64
C HIS A 19 -3.26 -10.64 2.06
N LEU A 20 -2.55 -10.05 3.02
CA LEU A 20 -2.59 -10.48 4.42
C LEU A 20 -4.00 -10.33 5.01
N LYS A 21 -4.70 -9.28 4.67
CA LYS A 21 -6.09 -9.09 5.10
C LYS A 21 -6.99 -10.19 4.56
N LYS A 22 -6.84 -10.56 3.29
CA LYS A 22 -7.59 -11.66 2.66
C LYS A 22 -7.31 -12.99 3.35
N GLN A 23 -6.08 -13.20 3.82
CA GLN A 23 -5.66 -14.40 4.55
C GLN A 23 -5.99 -14.33 6.05
N GLU A 24 -6.63 -13.27 6.50
CA GLU A 24 -6.98 -13.05 7.92
C GLU A 24 -5.76 -13.05 8.86
N VAL A 25 -4.63 -12.55 8.36
CA VAL A 25 -3.40 -12.38 9.14
C VAL A 25 -3.41 -11.01 9.83
N SER A 26 -3.25 -10.98 11.14
CA SER A 26 -3.19 -9.71 11.88
C SER A 26 -1.95 -8.92 11.47
N HIS A 27 -2.15 -7.67 11.04
CA HIS A 27 -1.05 -6.83 10.57
C HIS A 27 -1.42 -5.36 10.62
N VAL A 28 -0.40 -4.52 10.46
CA VAL A 28 -0.55 -3.09 10.25
C VAL A 28 0.50 -2.62 9.27
N VAL A 29 0.15 -1.63 8.46
CA VAL A 29 1.10 -0.91 7.59
C VAL A 29 1.42 0.41 8.28
N VAL A 30 2.70 0.68 8.48
CA VAL A 30 3.16 1.96 9.04
C VAL A 30 3.78 2.79 7.92
N GLY A 31 3.23 3.95 7.69
CA GLY A 31 3.70 4.86 6.65
C GLY A 31 2.58 5.76 6.15
N LYS A 32 2.94 6.79 5.41
CA LYS A 32 1.96 7.63 4.72
C LYS A 32 1.74 7.07 3.33
N PRO A 33 0.49 6.73 2.96
CA PRO A 33 0.21 6.06 1.70
C PRO A 33 0.73 6.83 0.49
N MET A 34 1.56 6.17 -0.32
CA MET A 34 2.09 6.69 -1.58
C MET A 34 2.84 8.02 -1.47
N GLU A 35 3.36 8.35 -0.30
CA GLU A 35 4.02 9.65 -0.07
C GLU A 35 5.19 9.89 -1.02
N PHE A 36 6.05 8.89 -1.22
CA PHE A 36 7.18 9.02 -2.14
C PHE A 36 6.69 9.30 -3.57
N TRP A 37 5.63 8.63 -4.00
CA TRP A 37 5.06 8.82 -5.34
C TRP A 37 4.42 10.18 -5.52
N GLU A 38 3.76 10.69 -4.49
CA GLU A 38 3.12 12.01 -4.56
C GLU A 38 4.12 13.16 -4.53
N LYS A 39 5.21 13.02 -3.73
CA LYS A 39 6.14 14.12 -3.48
C LYS A 39 7.41 14.11 -4.33
N ASN A 40 7.88 12.92 -4.73
CA ASN A 40 9.20 12.77 -5.33
C ASN A 40 9.21 12.34 -6.80
N MET A 41 8.07 11.90 -7.34
CA MET A 41 7.98 11.59 -8.77
C MET A 41 7.83 12.88 -9.57
N PRO A 42 8.41 12.94 -10.80
CA PRO A 42 8.28 14.12 -11.65
C PRO A 42 6.83 14.42 -11.99
N GLU A 43 6.46 15.69 -11.93
CA GLU A 43 5.14 16.13 -12.37
C GLU A 43 4.93 15.81 -13.85
N GLY A 44 3.75 15.33 -14.19
CA GLY A 44 3.43 14.93 -15.56
C GLY A 44 4.01 13.59 -15.99
N MET A 45 4.56 12.82 -15.06
CA MET A 45 5.12 11.49 -15.34
C MET A 45 4.03 10.52 -15.80
N PHE A 46 4.41 9.63 -16.72
CA PHE A 46 3.61 8.47 -17.10
C PHE A 46 4.28 7.19 -16.64
N LEU A 47 3.48 6.20 -16.24
CA LEU A 47 4.00 4.89 -15.88
C LEU A 47 4.41 4.11 -17.13
N ARG A 48 5.48 3.29 -17.01
CA ARG A 48 5.88 2.36 -18.05
C ARG A 48 5.03 1.10 -18.07
N SER A 49 4.48 0.73 -16.91
CA SER A 49 3.61 -0.43 -16.79
C SER A 49 2.21 -0.11 -17.31
N GLY A 50 1.53 -1.12 -17.83
CA GLY A 50 0.15 -1.00 -18.29
C GLY A 50 -0.87 -1.29 -17.21
N CYS A 51 -2.14 -1.32 -17.61
CA CYS A 51 -3.26 -1.58 -16.70
C CYS A 51 -3.29 -3.00 -16.12
N ASP A 52 -2.51 -3.91 -16.66
CA ASP A 52 -2.34 -5.27 -16.13
C ASP A 52 -1.49 -5.29 -14.85
N TRP A 53 -0.77 -4.21 -14.56
CA TRP A 53 -0.05 -4.04 -13.30
C TRP A 53 -0.95 -3.32 -12.30
N HIS A 54 -1.52 -4.09 -11.39
CA HIS A 54 -2.42 -3.58 -10.36
C HIS A 54 -1.97 -4.05 -8.97
N LEU A 55 -2.70 -3.64 -7.93
CA LEU A 55 -2.31 -3.89 -6.55
C LEU A 55 -2.96 -5.12 -5.93
N ASP A 56 -3.88 -5.79 -6.62
CA ASP A 56 -4.68 -6.84 -6.02
C ASP A 56 -4.32 -8.24 -6.53
N VAL A 57 -3.58 -8.98 -5.72
CA VAL A 57 -3.21 -10.38 -6.00
C VAL A 57 -4.46 -11.26 -6.14
N ALA A 58 -5.55 -10.95 -5.41
CA ALA A 58 -6.79 -11.70 -5.50
C ALA A 58 -7.60 -11.39 -6.76
N GLY A 59 -7.27 -10.32 -7.49
CA GLY A 59 -7.91 -9.97 -8.75
C GLY A 59 -9.30 -9.35 -8.63
N GLU A 60 -9.68 -8.86 -7.45
CA GLU A 60 -11.00 -8.24 -7.23
C GLU A 60 -10.98 -6.73 -7.48
N HIS A 61 -9.97 -6.03 -6.98
CA HIS A 61 -9.85 -4.57 -7.08
C HIS A 61 -8.70 -4.18 -8.02
N THR A 62 -8.79 -4.67 -9.25
CA THR A 62 -7.79 -4.44 -10.30
C THR A 62 -7.95 -3.07 -10.91
N MET A 63 -6.93 -2.65 -11.68
CA MET A 63 -7.05 -1.43 -12.48
C MET A 63 -8.23 -1.54 -13.47
N GLU A 64 -8.43 -2.71 -14.07
CA GLU A 64 -9.55 -2.92 -14.99
C GLU A 64 -10.90 -2.75 -14.31
N ALA A 65 -11.06 -3.25 -13.08
CA ALA A 65 -12.28 -3.05 -12.30
C ALA A 65 -12.54 -1.56 -12.03
N PHE A 66 -11.47 -0.81 -11.72
CA PHE A 66 -11.55 0.63 -11.53
C PHE A 66 -11.98 1.35 -12.81
N LEU A 67 -11.41 0.96 -13.96
CA LEU A 67 -11.79 1.51 -15.26
C LEU A 67 -13.27 1.24 -15.58
N GLN A 68 -13.75 0.03 -15.33
CA GLN A 68 -15.14 -0.32 -15.57
C GLN A 68 -16.10 0.55 -14.75
N GLU A 69 -15.77 0.77 -13.49
CA GLU A 69 -16.58 1.63 -12.62
C GLU A 69 -16.66 3.06 -13.15
N ARG A 70 -15.59 3.53 -13.79
CA ARG A 70 -15.52 4.89 -14.36
C ARG A 70 -15.94 4.97 -15.81
N GLY A 71 -16.29 3.85 -16.45
CA GLY A 71 -16.68 3.83 -17.86
C GLY A 71 -15.54 4.13 -18.81
N LEU A 72 -14.30 3.76 -18.43
CA LEU A 72 -13.09 4.00 -19.21
C LEU A 72 -12.54 2.69 -19.78
N THR A 73 -11.85 2.80 -20.91
CA THR A 73 -11.15 1.66 -21.52
C THR A 73 -9.64 1.78 -21.30
N VAL A 74 -8.94 0.66 -21.44
CA VAL A 74 -7.47 0.62 -21.34
C VAL A 74 -6.83 1.59 -22.34
N ALA A 75 -7.30 1.61 -23.59
CA ALA A 75 -6.78 2.49 -24.64
C ALA A 75 -6.92 3.98 -24.30
N GLU A 76 -7.96 4.35 -23.54
CA GLU A 76 -8.18 5.74 -23.16
C GLU A 76 -7.19 6.22 -22.06
N VAL A 77 -6.65 5.31 -21.26
CA VAL A 77 -5.85 5.67 -20.09
C VAL A 77 -4.36 5.32 -20.24
N GLU A 78 -3.97 4.44 -21.16
CA GLU A 78 -2.57 4.12 -21.39
C GLU A 78 -1.94 5.05 -22.42
N PRO A 79 -0.71 5.54 -22.20
CA PRO A 79 0.11 5.34 -21.01
C PRO A 79 -0.51 5.99 -19.77
N ILE A 80 -0.37 5.32 -18.62
CA ILE A 80 -1.05 5.73 -17.40
C ILE A 80 -0.35 6.95 -16.79
N ALA A 81 -1.09 8.06 -16.67
CA ALA A 81 -0.59 9.25 -15.98
C ALA A 81 -0.44 8.97 -14.48
N LEU A 82 0.58 9.56 -13.87
CA LEU A 82 0.84 9.44 -12.44
C LEU A 82 -0.41 9.77 -11.62
N ASP A 83 -1.07 10.88 -11.92
CA ASP A 83 -2.25 11.31 -11.18
C ASP A 83 -3.38 10.30 -11.25
N PHE A 84 -3.56 9.67 -12.42
CA PHE A 84 -4.57 8.63 -12.59
C PHE A 84 -4.23 7.39 -11.78
N TYR A 85 -2.96 6.99 -11.77
CA TYR A 85 -2.49 5.87 -10.95
C TYR A 85 -2.74 6.12 -9.46
N LEU A 86 -2.46 7.33 -8.98
CA LEU A 86 -2.72 7.69 -7.60
C LEU A 86 -4.20 7.68 -7.25
N GLU A 87 -5.07 8.03 -8.18
CA GLU A 87 -6.52 7.90 -8.00
C GLU A 87 -6.94 6.43 -7.84
N TYR A 88 -6.36 5.55 -8.67
CA TYR A 88 -6.58 4.11 -8.54
C TYR A 88 -6.15 3.60 -7.17
N VAL A 89 -4.96 4.00 -6.70
CA VAL A 89 -4.46 3.57 -5.39
C VAL A 89 -5.38 4.03 -4.26
N ARG A 90 -5.87 5.26 -4.31
CA ARG A 90 -6.84 5.76 -3.32
C ARG A 90 -8.13 4.94 -3.34
N TRP A 91 -8.64 4.65 -4.50
CA TRP A 91 -9.82 3.79 -4.66
C TRP A 91 -9.56 2.39 -4.09
N PHE A 92 -8.41 1.81 -4.41
CA PHE A 92 -7.99 0.49 -3.89
C PHE A 92 -7.96 0.48 -2.36
N MET A 93 -7.38 1.50 -1.74
CA MET A 93 -7.32 1.60 -0.28
C MET A 93 -8.72 1.71 0.34
N GLN A 94 -9.63 2.44 -0.30
CA GLN A 94 -11.01 2.58 0.19
C GLN A 94 -11.76 1.26 0.08
N GLN A 95 -11.63 0.56 -1.03
CA GLN A 95 -12.32 -0.71 -1.27
C GLN A 95 -11.84 -1.81 -0.33
N THR A 96 -10.56 -1.84 -0.01
CA THR A 96 -9.95 -2.89 0.80
C THR A 96 -9.90 -2.55 2.29
N ALA A 97 -10.10 -1.31 2.68
CA ALA A 97 -10.07 -0.82 4.05
C ALA A 97 -8.82 -1.33 4.82
N LEU A 98 -7.65 -1.04 4.28
CA LEU A 98 -6.38 -1.54 4.82
C LEU A 98 -6.05 -0.92 6.17
N PRO A 99 -5.42 -1.68 7.10
CA PRO A 99 -5.04 -1.18 8.42
C PRO A 99 -3.75 -0.35 8.33
N ILE A 100 -3.88 0.91 8.01
CA ILE A 100 -2.75 1.83 7.82
C ILE A 100 -2.64 2.77 9.02
N HIS A 101 -1.46 2.79 9.63
CA HIS A 101 -1.10 3.73 10.68
C HIS A 101 -0.16 4.78 10.08
N GLN A 102 -0.65 5.99 9.90
CA GLN A 102 0.10 7.06 9.21
C GLN A 102 1.11 7.71 10.15
N ALA A 103 2.24 7.07 10.30
CA ALA A 103 3.36 7.53 11.11
C ALA A 103 4.66 6.98 10.52
N TYR A 104 5.78 7.39 11.08
CA TYR A 104 7.11 6.89 10.67
C TYR A 104 7.72 6.07 11.77
N VAL A 105 8.43 5.00 11.41
CA VAL A 105 9.22 4.22 12.33
C VAL A 105 10.47 5.02 12.72
N THR A 106 10.68 5.17 14.02
CA THR A 106 11.87 5.86 14.56
C THR A 106 12.89 4.90 15.13
N ASP A 107 12.46 3.70 15.55
CA ASP A 107 13.35 2.68 16.10
C ASP A 107 12.76 1.29 15.88
N LEU A 108 13.61 0.34 15.53
CA LEU A 108 13.26 -1.06 15.33
C LEU A 108 14.24 -1.91 16.12
N GLN A 109 13.72 -2.65 17.10
CA GLN A 109 14.53 -3.51 17.95
C GLN A 109 14.09 -4.97 17.82
N GLN A 110 15.03 -5.85 17.55
CA GLN A 110 14.76 -7.28 17.58
C GLN A 110 14.92 -7.77 19.02
N LYS A 111 13.86 -8.38 19.54
CA LYS A 111 13.85 -9.06 20.83
C LYS A 111 13.98 -10.57 20.59
N GLU A 112 13.91 -11.38 21.64
CA GLU A 112 14.09 -12.83 21.51
C GLU A 112 13.04 -13.46 20.62
N ASP A 113 11.75 -13.14 20.83
CA ASP A 113 10.63 -13.76 20.12
C ASP A 113 9.79 -12.79 19.29
N TYR A 114 10.16 -11.49 19.23
CA TYR A 114 9.36 -10.47 18.56
C TYR A 114 10.21 -9.25 18.23
N PHE A 115 9.60 -8.31 17.52
CA PHE A 115 10.17 -7.00 17.21
C PHE A 115 9.42 -5.92 17.97
N LEU A 116 10.16 -4.97 18.54
CA LEU A 116 9.60 -3.77 19.16
C LEU A 116 9.82 -2.60 18.20
N VAL A 117 8.73 -1.92 17.84
CA VAL A 117 8.77 -0.86 16.83
C VAL A 117 8.23 0.43 17.45
N LYS A 118 9.06 1.46 17.47
CA LYS A 118 8.68 2.78 17.96
C LYS A 118 8.38 3.70 16.80
N LEU A 119 7.32 4.49 16.94
CA LEU A 119 6.85 5.42 15.93
C LEU A 119 7.02 6.87 16.40
N ASN A 120 7.07 7.79 15.45
CA ASN A 120 7.26 9.21 15.73
C ASN A 120 6.09 9.87 16.46
N ASP A 121 4.93 9.25 16.48
CA ASP A 121 3.75 9.73 17.21
C ASP A 121 3.70 9.26 18.67
N GLY A 122 4.75 8.59 19.13
CA GLY A 122 4.84 8.03 20.48
C GLY A 122 4.28 6.63 20.62
N SER A 123 3.67 6.08 19.58
CA SER A 123 3.17 4.70 19.60
C SER A 123 4.30 3.69 19.64
N VAL A 124 4.06 2.56 20.31
CA VAL A 124 4.96 1.42 20.35
C VAL A 124 4.17 0.19 19.95
N LEU A 125 4.67 -0.52 18.94
CA LEU A 125 4.03 -1.71 18.42
C LEU A 125 4.93 -2.93 18.59
N GLU A 126 4.31 -4.09 18.76
CA GLU A 126 5.03 -5.37 18.83
C GLU A 126 4.52 -6.28 17.72
N ALA A 127 5.43 -6.95 17.03
CA ALA A 127 5.10 -7.85 15.95
C ALA A 127 6.03 -9.05 15.91
N GLN A 128 5.53 -10.20 15.47
CA GLN A 128 6.34 -11.40 15.28
C GLN A 128 7.25 -11.26 14.07
N HIS A 129 6.78 -10.59 13.02
CA HIS A 129 7.51 -10.39 11.77
C HIS A 129 7.44 -8.92 11.35
N VAL A 130 8.53 -8.44 10.76
CA VAL A 130 8.59 -7.10 10.18
C VAL A 130 9.05 -7.21 8.73
N VAL A 131 8.31 -6.57 7.84
CA VAL A 131 8.64 -6.46 6.41
C VAL A 131 8.97 -5.00 6.11
N VAL A 132 10.09 -4.80 5.45
CA VAL A 132 10.57 -3.45 5.09
C VAL A 132 10.50 -3.24 3.59
#